data_45c2e2a6a07c37a69920c1e996bd5f0c
#
_entry.id   45c2e2a6a07c37a69920c1e996bd5f0c
#
_cell.length_a   1.000
_cell.length_b   1.000
_cell.length_c   1.000
_cell.angle_alpha   90.00
_cell.angle_beta   90.00
_cell.angle_gamma   90.00
#
_symmetry.space_group_name_H-M   'P 1'
#
loop_
_entity.id
_entity.type
_entity.pdbx_description
1 polymer ?
#
loop_
_entity_poly.entity_id
_entity_poly.type
_entity_poly.pdbx_seq_one_letter_code
_entity_poly.pdbx_strand_id
1 'polypeptide(L)'
;MSKIRSSRRPLKGGLVQAEVGIVGMVVVTLLVSLAGLWFSHELKDTTEKVRNATAGIQSSVEAYKKAMKTTATMTVLIGPGDTLKSDNKKVEEADQNATASLNQAETDTRECLTLLDTVLRLLATYETTTVTFAGCSLIFALFVIIRQFKL
;
A
#
# COMPACT_ATOMS: atom_id res chain seq x y z
N MET A 1 71.00 17.23 28.75
CA MET A 1 69.81 18.01 28.38
C MET A 1 69.32 17.55 27.00
N SER A 2 68.36 16.65 26.95
CA SER A 2 67.86 16.07 25.70
C SER A 2 66.52 16.75 25.33
N LYS A 3 66.48 17.45 24.20
CA LYS A 3 65.35 18.10 23.62
C LYS A 3 64.40 17.06 22.99
N ILE A 4 63.31 16.74 23.63
CA ILE A 4 62.23 15.96 23.06
C ILE A 4 61.51 16.89 22.07
N ARG A 5 61.77 16.71 20.76
CA ARG A 5 60.98 17.29 19.67
C ARG A 5 59.68 16.52 19.53
N SER A 6 58.62 17.02 20.13
CA SER A 6 57.23 16.59 19.86
C SER A 6 56.90 16.90 18.39
N SER A 7 56.97 15.90 17.53
CA SER A 7 56.50 15.97 16.15
C SER A 7 54.97 15.90 16.14
N ARG A 8 54.29 17.04 16.26
CA ARG A 8 52.86 17.11 15.95
C ARG A 8 52.68 17.04 14.43
N ARG A 9 52.44 15.86 13.90
CA ARG A 9 51.95 15.70 12.52
C ARG A 9 50.55 16.34 12.38
N PRO A 10 50.29 17.13 11.36
CA PRO A 10 49.00 17.76 11.19
C PRO A 10 47.93 16.69 10.83
N LEU A 11 46.89 16.62 11.65
CA LEU A 11 45.69 15.80 11.47
C LEU A 11 44.75 16.25 10.32
N LYS A 12 45.33 16.84 9.25
CA LYS A 12 44.55 17.37 8.11
C LYS A 12 43.88 16.28 7.27
N GLY A 13 44.42 15.04 7.23
CA GLY A 13 43.85 13.99 6.39
C GLY A 13 42.56 13.37 6.93
N GLY A 14 42.38 13.31 8.25
CA GLY A 14 41.19 12.72 8.86
C GLY A 14 39.90 13.53 8.74
N LEU A 15 40.04 14.86 8.74
CA LEU A 15 38.90 15.77 8.59
C LEU A 15 38.29 15.70 7.19
N VAL A 16 39.11 15.73 6.15
CA VAL A 16 38.67 15.66 4.75
C VAL A 16 37.99 14.32 4.46
N GLN A 17 38.46 13.22 5.06
CA GLN A 17 37.90 11.89 4.88
C GLN A 17 36.54 11.73 5.59
N ALA A 18 36.36 12.36 6.74
CA ALA A 18 35.06 12.41 7.44
C ALA A 18 34.02 13.26 6.67
N GLU A 19 34.45 14.34 6.05
CA GLU A 19 33.58 15.23 5.27
C GLU A 19 33.08 14.53 3.99
N VAL A 20 33.94 13.85 3.26
CA VAL A 20 33.54 13.05 2.08
C VAL A 20 32.56 11.93 2.47
N GLY A 21 32.74 11.30 3.65
CA GLY A 21 31.82 10.31 4.17
C GLY A 21 30.44 10.88 4.45
N ILE A 22 30.33 12.06 5.04
CA ILE A 22 29.04 12.72 5.34
C ILE A 22 28.31 13.08 4.05
N VAL A 23 28.99 13.70 3.08
CA VAL A 23 28.40 14.05 1.77
C VAL A 23 27.92 12.76 1.05
N GLY A 24 28.73 11.71 1.07
CA GLY A 24 28.37 10.42 0.49
C GLY A 24 27.09 9.83 1.13
N MET A 25 26.99 9.86 2.47
CA MET A 25 25.78 9.41 3.17
C MET A 25 24.54 10.22 2.78
N VAL A 26 24.65 11.54 2.69
CA VAL A 26 23.51 12.39 2.28
C VAL A 26 23.06 12.07 0.87
N VAL A 27 23.99 11.91 -0.07
CA VAL A 27 23.67 11.53 -1.46
C VAL A 27 22.98 10.17 -1.51
N VAL A 28 23.48 9.16 -0.81
CA VAL A 28 22.85 7.84 -0.75
C VAL A 28 21.45 7.93 -0.15
N THR A 29 21.27 8.67 0.94
CA THR A 29 19.96 8.87 1.57
C THR A 29 18.97 9.52 0.61
N LEU A 30 19.38 10.53 -0.14
CA LEU A 30 18.53 11.17 -1.14
C LEU A 30 18.15 10.21 -2.28
N LEU A 31 19.09 9.43 -2.78
CA LEU A 31 18.82 8.44 -3.83
C LEU A 31 17.83 7.37 -3.35
N VAL A 32 18.01 6.84 -2.13
CA VAL A 32 17.11 5.86 -1.53
C VAL A 32 15.71 6.48 -1.32
N SER A 33 15.64 7.73 -0.87
CA SER A 33 14.37 8.43 -0.68
C SER A 33 13.63 8.65 -2.00
N LEU A 34 14.33 9.04 -3.06
CA LEU A 34 13.75 9.20 -4.40
C LEU A 34 13.25 7.87 -4.98
N ALA A 35 14.04 6.81 -4.84
CA ALA A 35 13.63 5.46 -5.26
C ALA A 35 12.40 4.98 -4.47
N GLY A 36 12.36 5.24 -3.16
CA GLY A 36 11.23 4.92 -2.30
C GLY A 36 9.96 5.67 -2.70
N LEU A 37 10.04 6.95 -3.02
CA LEU A 37 8.91 7.75 -3.50
C LEU A 37 8.39 7.25 -4.86
N TRP A 38 9.28 6.93 -5.78
CA TRP A 38 8.90 6.38 -7.08
C TRP A 38 8.17 5.04 -6.93
N PHE A 39 8.71 4.13 -6.11
CA PHE A 39 8.10 2.83 -5.82
C PHE A 39 6.75 2.98 -5.12
N SER A 40 6.63 3.90 -4.16
CA SER A 40 5.38 4.19 -3.47
C SER A 40 4.30 4.69 -4.43
N HIS A 41 4.67 5.54 -5.38
CA HIS A 41 3.74 6.05 -6.39
C HIS A 41 3.22 4.95 -7.31
N GLU A 42 4.10 4.07 -7.81
CA GLU A 42 3.73 2.92 -8.65
C GLU A 42 2.82 1.94 -7.89
N LEU A 43 3.15 1.67 -6.63
CA LEU A 43 2.37 0.77 -5.78
C LEU A 43 0.98 1.36 -5.49
N LYS A 44 0.88 2.66 -5.28
CA LYS A 44 -0.39 3.36 -5.05
C LYS A 44 -1.30 3.27 -6.27
N ASP A 45 -0.79 3.54 -7.47
CA ASP A 45 -1.54 3.42 -8.72
C ASP A 45 -2.08 1.99 -8.92
N THR A 46 -1.22 0.99 -8.68
CA THR A 46 -1.61 -0.42 -8.78
C THR A 46 -2.67 -0.79 -7.74
N THR A 47 -2.51 -0.34 -6.50
CA THR A 47 -3.46 -0.61 -5.41
C THR A 47 -4.82 0.04 -5.69
N GLU A 48 -4.82 1.25 -6.26
CA GLU A 48 -6.05 1.96 -6.63
C GLU A 48 -6.78 1.26 -7.78
N LYS A 49 -6.06 0.75 -8.77
CA LYS A 49 -6.63 -0.09 -9.84
C LYS A 49 -7.28 -1.36 -9.30
N VAL A 50 -6.60 -2.06 -8.39
CA VAL A 50 -7.14 -3.27 -7.74
C VAL A 50 -8.38 -2.92 -6.90
N ARG A 51 -8.35 -1.81 -6.15
CA ARG A 51 -9.50 -1.33 -5.38
C ARG A 51 -10.71 -1.08 -6.27
N ASN A 52 -10.53 -0.40 -7.40
CA ASN A 52 -11.60 -0.10 -8.35
C ASN A 52 -12.16 -1.38 -8.99
N ALA A 53 -11.31 -2.34 -9.35
CA ALA A 53 -11.73 -3.63 -9.85
C ALA A 53 -12.52 -4.42 -8.79
N THR A 54 -12.09 -4.43 -7.54
CA THR A 54 -12.76 -5.10 -6.44
C THR A 54 -14.12 -4.47 -6.12
N ALA A 55 -14.22 -3.14 -6.19
CA ALA A 55 -15.50 -2.43 -6.05
C ALA A 55 -16.48 -2.79 -7.19
N GLY A 56 -15.96 -2.98 -8.42
CA GLY A 56 -16.73 -3.47 -9.55
C GLY A 56 -17.28 -4.89 -9.32
N ILE A 57 -16.48 -5.77 -8.75
CA ILE A 57 -16.92 -7.13 -8.37
C ILE A 57 -18.01 -7.06 -7.31
N GLN A 58 -17.86 -6.24 -6.28
CA GLN A 58 -18.86 -6.07 -5.24
C GLN A 58 -20.21 -5.62 -5.82
N SER A 59 -20.22 -4.64 -6.71
CA SER A 59 -21.47 -4.17 -7.36
C SER A 59 -22.12 -5.27 -8.20
N SER A 60 -21.31 -6.11 -8.86
CA SER A 60 -21.79 -7.25 -9.63
C SER A 60 -22.41 -8.32 -8.72
N VAL A 61 -21.78 -8.65 -7.60
CA VAL A 61 -22.30 -9.60 -6.59
C VAL A 61 -23.64 -9.11 -6.05
N GLU A 62 -23.76 -7.83 -5.70
CA GLU A 62 -25.02 -7.24 -5.24
C GLU A 62 -26.12 -7.30 -6.31
N ALA A 63 -25.77 -7.04 -7.58
CA ALA A 63 -26.71 -7.14 -8.70
C ALA A 63 -27.19 -8.60 -8.90
N TYR A 64 -26.30 -9.57 -8.86
CA TYR A 64 -26.66 -10.99 -8.92
C TYR A 64 -27.55 -11.42 -7.76
N LYS A 65 -27.25 -11.02 -6.53
CA LYS A 65 -28.05 -11.28 -5.34
C LYS A 65 -29.48 -10.71 -5.48
N LYS A 66 -29.58 -9.50 -6.01
CA LYS A 66 -30.90 -8.88 -6.30
C LYS A 66 -31.66 -9.63 -7.39
N ALA A 67 -31.00 -10.05 -8.47
CA ALA A 67 -31.61 -10.81 -9.56
C ALA A 67 -32.12 -12.18 -9.07
N MET A 68 -31.32 -12.92 -8.29
CA MET A 68 -31.74 -14.20 -7.69
C MET A 68 -32.96 -14.05 -6.79
N LYS A 69 -32.98 -13.01 -5.93
CA LYS A 69 -34.13 -12.74 -5.07
C LYS A 69 -35.41 -12.45 -5.87
N THR A 70 -35.29 -11.76 -7.00
CA THR A 70 -36.41 -11.47 -7.90
C THR A 70 -36.87 -12.75 -8.59
N THR A 71 -35.96 -13.62 -9.03
CA THR A 71 -36.28 -14.91 -9.67
C THR A 71 -36.95 -15.86 -8.70
N ALA A 72 -36.47 -15.99 -7.47
CA ALA A 72 -37.09 -16.80 -6.42
C ALA A 72 -38.53 -16.33 -6.13
N THR A 73 -38.77 -15.00 -6.11
CA THR A 73 -40.12 -14.45 -5.92
C THR A 73 -41.05 -14.78 -7.10
N MET A 74 -40.53 -14.75 -8.33
CA MET A 74 -41.31 -15.14 -9.52
C MET A 74 -41.64 -16.63 -9.55
N THR A 75 -40.73 -17.51 -9.12
CA THR A 75 -40.97 -18.96 -9.08
C THR A 75 -42.06 -19.33 -8.09
N VAL A 76 -42.21 -18.59 -7.00
CA VAL A 76 -43.31 -18.76 -6.03
C VAL A 76 -44.67 -18.35 -6.58
N LEU A 77 -44.71 -17.44 -7.55
CA LEU A 77 -45.95 -16.95 -8.17
C LEU A 77 -46.48 -17.86 -9.30
N ILE A 78 -45.63 -18.70 -9.89
CA ILE A 78 -46.04 -19.69 -10.89
C ILE A 78 -46.41 -20.98 -10.14
N GLY A 79 -47.69 -21.12 -9.79
CA GLY A 79 -48.22 -22.13 -8.91
C GLY A 79 -47.92 -23.60 -9.26
N PRO A 80 -48.06 -24.53 -8.33
CA PRO A 80 -47.52 -25.88 -8.39
C PRO A 80 -48.41 -26.85 -9.14
N GLY A 81 -47.85 -27.49 -10.16
CA GLY A 81 -48.34 -28.79 -10.62
C GLY A 81 -47.72 -29.94 -9.79
N ASP A 82 -48.49 -30.89 -9.39
CA ASP A 82 -48.16 -31.97 -8.39
C ASP A 82 -46.97 -32.92 -8.73
N THR A 83 -46.33 -32.78 -9.89
CA THR A 83 -45.15 -33.57 -10.32
C THR A 83 -43.82 -32.99 -9.95
N LEU A 84 -43.76 -31.83 -9.35
CA LEU A 84 -42.55 -31.01 -9.11
C LEU A 84 -41.98 -31.11 -7.69
N LYS A 85 -42.54 -31.91 -6.78
CA LYS A 85 -42.08 -31.95 -5.36
C LYS A 85 -40.66 -32.46 -5.16
N SER A 86 -40.15 -33.34 -6.00
CA SER A 86 -38.75 -33.84 -5.89
C SER A 86 -37.74 -32.87 -6.48
N ASP A 87 -38.11 -32.16 -7.54
CA ASP A 87 -37.22 -31.19 -8.18
C ASP A 87 -37.19 -29.85 -7.42
N ASN A 88 -38.29 -29.46 -6.77
CA ASN A 88 -38.34 -28.29 -5.91
C ASN A 88 -37.35 -28.35 -4.76
N LYS A 89 -37.14 -29.52 -4.14
CA LYS A 89 -36.16 -29.64 -3.05
C LYS A 89 -34.74 -29.46 -3.54
N LYS A 90 -34.39 -29.96 -4.72
CA LYS A 90 -33.06 -29.76 -5.33
C LYS A 90 -32.83 -28.31 -5.76
N VAL A 91 -33.87 -27.65 -6.26
CA VAL A 91 -33.82 -26.21 -6.62
C VAL A 91 -33.67 -25.37 -5.38
N GLU A 92 -34.38 -25.71 -4.28
CA GLU A 92 -34.25 -24.99 -3.01
C GLU A 92 -32.86 -25.16 -2.38
N GLU A 93 -32.29 -26.37 -2.39
CA GLU A 93 -30.91 -26.62 -1.94
C GLU A 93 -29.87 -25.90 -2.82
N ALA A 94 -30.08 -25.86 -4.15
CA ALA A 94 -29.21 -25.15 -5.06
C ALA A 94 -29.27 -23.62 -4.83
N ASP A 95 -30.48 -23.08 -4.59
CA ASP A 95 -30.68 -21.65 -4.30
C ASP A 95 -30.05 -21.25 -2.96
N GLN A 96 -30.20 -22.10 -1.92
CA GLN A 96 -29.54 -21.88 -0.63
C GLN A 96 -28.01 -21.90 -0.75
N ASN A 97 -27.43 -22.84 -1.49
CA ASN A 97 -26.01 -22.95 -1.71
C ASN A 97 -25.47 -21.74 -2.53
N ALA A 98 -26.21 -21.34 -3.56
CA ALA A 98 -25.85 -20.17 -4.36
C ALA A 98 -25.93 -18.86 -3.53
N THR A 99 -26.95 -18.73 -2.69
CA THR A 99 -27.09 -17.58 -1.77
C THR A 99 -25.97 -17.56 -0.73
N ALA A 100 -25.60 -18.71 -0.17
CA ALA A 100 -24.48 -18.83 0.76
C ALA A 100 -23.15 -18.43 0.10
N SER A 101 -22.90 -18.90 -1.12
CA SER A 101 -21.70 -18.55 -1.90
C SER A 101 -21.62 -17.06 -2.24
N LEU A 102 -22.75 -16.43 -2.60
CA LEU A 102 -22.83 -14.99 -2.85
C LEU A 102 -22.61 -14.17 -1.58
N ASN A 103 -23.14 -14.60 -0.44
CA ASN A 103 -22.89 -13.92 0.84
C ASN A 103 -21.40 -14.02 1.23
N GLN A 104 -20.78 -15.17 1.01
CA GLN A 104 -19.35 -15.34 1.25
C GLN A 104 -18.54 -14.43 0.32
N ALA A 105 -18.83 -14.40 -0.98
CA ALA A 105 -18.16 -13.54 -1.93
C ALA A 105 -18.32 -12.04 -1.60
N GLU A 106 -19.49 -11.64 -1.10
CA GLU A 106 -19.72 -10.25 -0.63
C GLU A 106 -18.83 -9.92 0.58
N THR A 107 -18.74 -10.86 1.54
CA THR A 107 -17.90 -10.68 2.73
C THR A 107 -16.43 -10.59 2.36
N ASP A 108 -15.93 -11.53 1.55
CA ASP A 108 -14.54 -11.57 1.11
C ASP A 108 -14.16 -10.30 0.31
N THR A 109 -15.09 -9.80 -0.51
CA THR A 109 -14.88 -8.57 -1.29
C THR A 109 -14.81 -7.34 -0.37
N ARG A 110 -15.64 -7.26 0.67
CA ARG A 110 -15.61 -6.18 1.66
C ARG A 110 -14.31 -6.20 2.48
N GLU A 111 -13.86 -7.39 2.90
CA GLU A 111 -12.58 -7.54 3.59
C GLU A 111 -11.41 -7.10 2.71
N CYS A 112 -11.41 -7.50 1.43
CA CYS A 112 -10.41 -7.08 0.46
C CYS A 112 -10.37 -5.56 0.30
N LEU A 113 -11.52 -4.90 0.17
CA LEU A 113 -11.60 -3.44 0.10
C LEU A 113 -11.06 -2.76 1.36
N THR A 114 -11.33 -3.30 2.54
CA THR A 114 -10.83 -2.76 3.81
C THR A 114 -9.30 -2.88 3.90
N LEU A 115 -8.74 -4.02 3.48
CA LEU A 115 -7.30 -4.22 3.42
C LEU A 115 -6.63 -3.27 2.42
N LEU A 116 -7.21 -3.09 1.23
CA LEU A 116 -6.72 -2.15 0.23
C LEU A 116 -6.73 -0.71 0.73
N ASP A 117 -7.77 -0.30 1.45
CA ASP A 117 -7.86 1.04 2.06
C ASP A 117 -6.77 1.23 3.13
N THR A 118 -6.49 0.18 3.91
CA THR A 118 -5.40 0.17 4.89
C THR A 118 -4.04 0.30 4.22
N VAL A 119 -3.80 -0.43 3.12
CA VAL A 119 -2.56 -0.35 2.33
C VAL A 119 -2.38 1.06 1.76
N LEU A 120 -3.43 1.66 1.20
CA LEU A 120 -3.37 3.04 0.67
C LEU A 120 -3.04 4.06 1.76
N ARG A 121 -3.59 3.91 2.96
CA ARG A 121 -3.24 4.77 4.11
C ARG A 121 -1.79 4.61 4.54
N LEU A 122 -1.29 3.37 4.59
CA LEU A 122 0.11 3.11 4.93
C LEU A 122 1.05 3.70 3.87
N LEU A 123 0.72 3.60 2.58
CA LEU A 123 1.49 4.21 1.50
C LEU A 123 1.52 5.74 1.61
N ALA A 124 0.39 6.38 1.90
CA ALA A 124 0.33 7.83 2.09
C ALA A 124 1.19 8.28 3.30
N THR A 125 1.17 7.51 4.39
CA THR A 125 2.02 7.77 5.56
C THR A 125 3.49 7.59 5.22
N TYR A 126 3.83 6.55 4.47
CA TYR A 126 5.19 6.31 4.00
C TYR A 126 5.71 7.44 3.10
N GLU A 127 4.91 7.90 2.13
CA GLU A 127 5.23 9.06 1.28
C GLU A 127 5.54 10.31 2.11
N THR A 128 4.65 10.64 3.05
CA THR A 128 4.83 11.81 3.92
C THR A 128 6.11 11.71 4.75
N THR A 129 6.38 10.54 5.33
CA THR A 129 7.57 10.30 6.15
C THR A 129 8.83 10.41 5.30
N THR A 130 8.84 9.84 4.09
CA THR A 130 9.98 9.85 3.17
C THR A 130 10.29 11.27 2.68
N VAL A 131 9.27 12.05 2.33
CA VAL A 131 9.43 13.47 1.93
C VAL A 131 9.99 14.30 3.09
N THR A 132 9.48 14.11 4.30
CA THR A 132 9.97 14.80 5.50
C THR A 132 11.43 14.46 5.76
N PHE A 133 11.80 13.19 5.68
CA PHE A 133 13.17 12.73 5.90
C PHE A 133 14.13 13.26 4.83
N ALA A 134 13.73 13.25 3.55
CA ALA A 134 14.51 13.84 2.46
C ALA A 134 14.70 15.35 2.65
N GLY A 135 13.67 16.08 3.07
CA GLY A 135 13.73 17.50 3.38
C GLY A 135 14.70 17.80 4.53
N CYS A 136 14.63 17.05 5.62
CA CYS A 136 15.57 17.18 6.74
C CYS A 136 17.02 16.89 6.32
N SER A 137 17.23 15.88 5.48
CA SER A 137 18.56 15.52 4.96
C SER A 137 19.14 16.63 4.08
N LEU A 138 18.32 17.28 3.24
CA LEU A 138 18.75 18.44 2.43
C LEU A 138 19.13 19.64 3.29
N ILE A 139 18.32 19.96 4.31
CA ILE A 139 18.61 21.07 5.25
C ILE A 139 19.92 20.79 5.97
N PHE A 140 20.14 19.57 6.43
CA PHE A 140 21.38 19.19 7.09
C PHE A 140 22.58 19.30 6.15
N ALA A 141 22.46 18.85 4.90
CA ALA A 141 23.51 18.99 3.88
C ALA A 141 23.87 20.46 3.64
N LEU A 142 22.86 21.34 3.47
CA LEU A 142 23.05 22.77 3.29
C LEU A 142 23.76 23.40 4.51
N PHE A 143 23.37 23.01 5.72
CA PHE A 143 23.99 23.47 6.94
C PHE A 143 25.49 23.11 7.00
N VAL A 144 25.85 21.88 6.65
CA VAL A 144 27.24 21.40 6.59
C VAL A 144 28.03 22.21 5.56
N ILE A 145 27.48 22.43 4.35
CA ILE A 145 28.11 23.20 3.28
C ILE A 145 28.36 24.67 3.73
N ILE A 146 27.33 25.30 4.29
CA ILE A 146 27.46 26.71 4.75
C ILE A 146 28.54 26.83 5.84
N ARG A 147 28.62 25.86 6.75
CA ARG A 147 29.64 25.83 7.79
C ARG A 147 31.05 25.71 7.21
N GLN A 148 31.22 24.95 6.13
CA GLN A 148 32.52 24.82 5.45
C GLN A 148 32.95 26.10 4.74
N PHE A 149 32.00 26.85 4.13
CA PHE A 149 32.32 28.10 3.45
C PHE A 149 32.54 29.29 4.39
N LYS A 150 32.19 29.18 5.68
CA LYS A 150 32.45 30.24 6.71
C LYS A 150 33.75 30.03 7.49
N LEU A 151 34.45 28.93 7.24
CA LEU A 151 35.78 28.65 7.80
C LEU A 151 36.88 28.93 6.75
#